data_4058f8b79e7ad21b9f382cc806d14213
#
_entry.id   4058f8b79e7ad21b9f382cc806d14213
#
_cell.length_a   1.000
_cell.length_b   1.000
_cell.length_c   1.000
_cell.angle_alpha   90.00
_cell.angle_beta   90.00
_cell.angle_gamma   90.00
#
_symmetry.space_group_name_H-M   'P 1'
#
loop_
_entity.id
_entity.type
_entity.pdbx_description
1 polymer ?
#
loop_
_entity_poly.entity_id
_entity_poly.type
_entity_poly.pdbx_seq_one_letter_code
_entity_poly.pdbx_strand_id
1 'polypeptide(L)'
;LRVLEPADKVLHPLMRKAPPLPVWNILRLAIVEIAGGAAPHGVVNEAVSLARAGRKTTHLAGLVNAVLRQVPAETALTGVQKLPRWLRQPLVHACGRDAVAAIEAVQAVQPPLGLSVKPGAEAPEGEALPTGSLRVIDRGQVSTLPGFEAGGWWVQDAAAALAVPMLGDVRGRRVLDLCAAPGGKTLQLAAAGAEVTAV
;
A
#
# COMPACT_ATOMS: atom_id res chain seq x y z
N LEU A 1 -3.48 -4.16 -5.30
CA LEU A 1 -4.88 -4.53 -5.15
C LEU A 1 -5.87 -3.41 -5.51
N ARG A 2 -5.49 -2.11 -5.35
CA ARG A 2 -6.38 -0.96 -5.64
C ARG A 2 -6.80 -0.81 -7.10
N VAL A 3 -6.08 -1.42 -8.02
CA VAL A 3 -6.27 -1.27 -9.47
C VAL A 3 -6.30 -2.62 -10.19
N LEU A 4 -6.73 -3.67 -9.50
CA LEU A 4 -6.74 -5.03 -10.03
C LEU A 4 -7.68 -5.18 -11.23
N GLU A 5 -8.93 -4.74 -11.08
CA GLU A 5 -9.93 -4.76 -12.16
C GLU A 5 -9.55 -3.83 -13.32
N PRO A 6 -9.09 -2.58 -13.09
CA PRO A 6 -8.52 -1.75 -14.15
C PRO A 6 -7.37 -2.40 -14.92
N ALA A 7 -6.42 -3.06 -14.24
CA ALA A 7 -5.33 -3.79 -14.89
C ALA A 7 -5.85 -4.98 -15.72
N ASP A 8 -6.82 -5.72 -15.20
CA ASP A 8 -7.45 -6.83 -15.92
C ASP A 8 -8.17 -6.35 -17.20
N LYS A 9 -8.82 -5.19 -17.16
CA LYS A 9 -9.47 -4.61 -18.35
C LYS A 9 -8.48 -4.28 -19.47
N VAL A 10 -7.25 -3.88 -19.12
CA VAL A 10 -6.18 -3.68 -20.11
C VAL A 10 -5.67 -5.01 -20.67
N LEU A 11 -5.54 -6.02 -19.81
CA LEU A 11 -4.95 -7.31 -20.18
C LEU A 11 -5.90 -8.23 -20.97
N HIS A 12 -7.19 -8.25 -20.63
CA HIS A 12 -8.14 -9.18 -21.25
C HIS A 12 -8.19 -9.13 -22.79
N PRO A 13 -8.20 -7.94 -23.45
CA PRO A 13 -8.23 -7.87 -24.90
C PRO A 13 -6.95 -8.40 -25.57
N LEU A 14 -5.82 -8.43 -24.83
CA LEU A 14 -4.51 -8.81 -25.37
C LEU A 14 -4.29 -10.34 -25.41
N MET A 15 -5.23 -11.11 -24.87
CA MET A 15 -5.10 -12.56 -24.77
C MET A 15 -6.42 -13.27 -25.09
N ARG A 16 -6.34 -14.36 -25.86
CA ARG A 16 -7.51 -15.22 -26.15
C ARG A 16 -7.96 -16.04 -24.94
N LYS A 17 -7.02 -16.39 -24.06
CA LYS A 17 -7.25 -17.22 -22.88
C LYS A 17 -6.40 -16.69 -21.73
N ALA A 18 -7.02 -16.60 -20.55
CA ALA A 18 -6.30 -16.21 -19.33
C ALA A 18 -5.22 -17.26 -18.99
N PRO A 19 -3.98 -16.85 -18.74
CA PRO A 19 -2.92 -17.75 -18.29
C PRO A 19 -3.15 -18.16 -16.82
N PRO A 20 -2.36 -19.14 -16.29
CA PRO A 20 -2.40 -19.47 -14.88
C PRO A 20 -2.16 -18.25 -13.98
N LEU A 21 -2.76 -18.25 -12.78
CA LEU A 21 -2.76 -17.11 -11.86
C LEU A 21 -1.35 -16.51 -11.59
N PRO A 22 -0.27 -17.30 -11.42
CA PRO A 22 1.05 -16.70 -11.25
C PRO A 22 1.50 -15.82 -12.42
N VAL A 23 1.26 -16.26 -13.66
CA VAL A 23 1.57 -15.47 -14.87
C VAL A 23 0.63 -14.27 -14.99
N TRP A 24 -0.65 -14.46 -14.67
CA TRP A 24 -1.62 -13.37 -14.63
C TRP A 24 -1.17 -12.26 -13.67
N ASN A 25 -0.67 -12.61 -12.49
CA ASN A 25 -0.18 -11.65 -11.51
C ASN A 25 1.12 -10.94 -11.96
N ILE A 26 2.00 -11.63 -12.67
CA ILE A 26 3.18 -10.99 -13.29
C ILE A 26 2.72 -9.91 -14.30
N LEU A 27 1.77 -10.24 -15.16
CA LEU A 27 1.22 -9.30 -16.13
C LEU A 27 0.54 -8.10 -15.45
N ARG A 28 -0.28 -8.34 -14.42
CA ARG A 28 -0.93 -7.28 -13.62
C ARG A 28 0.07 -6.32 -13.00
N LEU A 29 1.13 -6.85 -12.40
CA LEU A 29 2.19 -6.04 -11.81
C LEU A 29 2.85 -5.16 -12.86
N ALA A 30 3.25 -5.74 -13.99
CA ALA A 30 3.85 -5.01 -15.08
C ALA A 30 2.96 -3.88 -15.63
N ILE A 31 1.64 -4.13 -15.78
CA ILE A 31 0.69 -3.09 -16.20
C ILE A 31 0.62 -1.94 -15.18
N VAL A 32 0.62 -2.25 -13.90
CA VAL A 32 0.59 -1.22 -12.84
C VAL A 32 1.86 -0.37 -12.87
N GLU A 33 3.02 -0.97 -13.09
CA GLU A 33 4.29 -0.25 -13.21
C GLU A 33 4.34 0.65 -14.46
N ILE A 34 3.92 0.14 -15.62
CA ILE A 34 3.82 0.94 -16.86
C ILE A 34 2.87 2.13 -16.66
N ALA A 35 1.69 1.88 -16.12
CA ALA A 35 0.71 2.93 -15.83
C ALA A 35 1.18 3.93 -14.76
N GLY A 36 2.12 3.52 -13.91
CA GLY A 36 2.81 4.38 -12.94
C GLY A 36 3.96 5.20 -13.52
N GLY A 37 4.20 5.10 -14.84
CA GLY A 37 5.25 5.88 -15.53
C GLY A 37 6.62 5.18 -15.59
N ALA A 38 6.72 3.90 -15.19
CA ALA A 38 7.96 3.16 -15.37
C ALA A 38 8.25 2.89 -16.87
N ALA A 39 9.54 2.88 -17.24
CA ALA A 39 9.98 2.63 -18.61
C ALA A 39 9.54 1.25 -19.09
N PRO A 40 8.71 1.13 -20.15
CA PRO A 40 8.12 -0.14 -20.58
C PRO A 40 9.15 -1.25 -20.86
N HIS A 41 10.29 -0.90 -21.45
CA HIS A 41 11.35 -1.88 -21.73
C HIS A 41 11.93 -2.52 -20.45
N GLY A 42 12.15 -1.73 -19.41
CA GLY A 42 12.59 -2.21 -18.11
C GLY A 42 11.57 -3.17 -17.50
N VAL A 43 10.31 -2.74 -17.46
CA VAL A 43 9.20 -3.53 -16.91
C VAL A 43 9.02 -4.86 -17.65
N VAL A 44 9.07 -4.85 -18.99
CA VAL A 44 8.97 -6.09 -19.79
C VAL A 44 10.13 -7.04 -19.47
N ASN A 45 11.35 -6.55 -19.37
CA ASN A 45 12.51 -7.38 -19.04
C ASN A 45 12.39 -8.01 -17.64
N GLU A 46 12.01 -7.22 -16.64
CA GLU A 46 11.76 -7.69 -15.26
C GLU A 46 10.65 -8.75 -15.23
N ALA A 47 9.51 -8.49 -15.87
CA ALA A 47 8.39 -9.42 -15.93
C ALA A 47 8.78 -10.75 -16.60
N VAL A 48 9.54 -10.70 -17.68
CA VAL A 48 10.04 -11.90 -18.37
C VAL A 48 11.04 -12.66 -17.48
N SER A 49 11.92 -11.95 -16.79
CA SER A 49 12.89 -12.55 -15.85
C SER A 49 12.18 -13.23 -14.69
N LEU A 50 11.16 -12.58 -14.12
CA LEU A 50 10.32 -13.15 -13.06
C LEU A 50 9.57 -14.41 -13.54
N ALA A 51 9.03 -14.38 -14.76
CA ALA A 51 8.39 -15.55 -15.34
C ALA A 51 9.37 -16.73 -15.55
N ARG A 52 10.61 -16.46 -15.97
CA ARG A 52 11.66 -17.47 -16.15
C ARG A 52 12.14 -18.08 -14.84
N ALA A 53 12.17 -17.30 -13.76
CA ALA A 53 12.61 -17.78 -12.44
C ALA A 53 11.65 -18.80 -11.81
N GLY A 54 10.37 -18.79 -12.18
CA GLY A 54 9.37 -19.67 -11.60
C GLY A 54 9.25 -21.01 -12.34
N ARG A 55 9.35 -22.15 -11.64
CA ARG A 55 9.23 -23.50 -12.23
C ARG A 55 7.93 -23.69 -13.04
N LYS A 56 6.82 -23.07 -12.61
CA LYS A 56 5.50 -23.20 -13.25
C LYS A 56 5.23 -22.12 -14.29
N THR A 57 6.08 -21.12 -14.43
CA THR A 57 5.87 -19.95 -15.29
C THR A 57 6.89 -19.84 -16.42
N THR A 58 8.04 -20.52 -16.31
CA THR A 58 9.16 -20.45 -17.26
C THR A 58 8.73 -20.65 -18.72
N HIS A 59 7.89 -21.65 -19.00
CA HIS A 59 7.42 -21.96 -20.34
C HIS A 59 6.46 -20.90 -20.91
N LEU A 60 5.96 -19.98 -20.08
CA LEU A 60 5.07 -18.89 -20.46
C LEU A 60 5.79 -17.52 -20.54
N ALA A 61 7.12 -17.48 -20.36
CA ALA A 61 7.90 -16.23 -20.47
C ALA A 61 7.75 -15.55 -21.84
N GLY A 62 7.63 -16.35 -22.92
CA GLY A 62 7.33 -15.85 -24.27
C GLY A 62 5.96 -15.17 -24.36
N LEU A 63 4.94 -15.74 -23.71
CA LEU A 63 3.61 -15.14 -23.63
C LEU A 63 3.67 -13.79 -22.88
N VAL A 64 4.35 -13.74 -21.72
CA VAL A 64 4.51 -12.50 -20.95
C VAL A 64 5.13 -11.40 -21.83
N ASN A 65 6.22 -11.71 -22.53
CA ASN A 65 6.86 -10.75 -23.45
C ASN A 65 5.90 -10.29 -24.57
N ALA A 66 5.21 -11.23 -25.22
CA ALA A 66 4.32 -10.94 -26.33
C ALA A 66 3.11 -10.07 -25.92
N VAL A 67 2.55 -10.30 -24.74
CA VAL A 67 1.45 -9.52 -24.20
C VAL A 67 1.90 -8.12 -23.83
N LEU A 68 2.98 -8.00 -23.05
CA LEU A 68 3.42 -6.70 -22.55
C LEU A 68 3.94 -5.77 -23.64
N ARG A 69 4.48 -6.30 -24.73
CA ARG A 69 4.89 -5.49 -25.89
C ARG A 69 3.71 -4.86 -26.65
N GLN A 70 2.48 -5.31 -26.43
CA GLN A 70 1.28 -4.70 -27.00
C GLN A 70 0.72 -3.57 -26.14
N VAL A 71 1.26 -3.37 -24.95
CA VAL A 71 0.78 -2.36 -24.00
C VAL A 71 1.41 -1.00 -24.36
N PRO A 72 0.62 0.04 -24.67
CA PRO A 72 1.13 1.37 -24.90
C PRO A 72 1.82 1.95 -23.65
N ALA A 73 2.85 2.78 -23.88
CA ALA A 73 3.57 3.44 -22.80
C ALA A 73 2.67 4.38 -21.96
N GLU A 74 1.68 5.00 -22.63
CA GLU A 74 0.73 5.94 -22.05
C GLU A 74 -0.51 5.24 -21.45
N THR A 75 -0.41 3.94 -21.18
CA THR A 75 -1.53 3.17 -20.60
C THR A 75 -1.96 3.78 -19.27
N ALA A 76 -3.24 4.12 -19.17
CA ALA A 76 -3.84 4.60 -17.93
C ALA A 76 -4.79 3.54 -17.36
N LEU A 77 -4.74 3.35 -16.05
CA LEU A 77 -5.68 2.49 -15.32
C LEU A 77 -6.90 3.32 -14.91
N THR A 78 -7.99 3.17 -15.63
CA THR A 78 -9.21 3.94 -15.41
C THR A 78 -10.28 3.12 -14.69
N GLY A 79 -11.06 3.80 -13.85
CA GLY A 79 -12.17 3.23 -13.10
C GLY A 79 -11.82 2.91 -11.65
N VAL A 80 -12.86 2.75 -10.86
CA VAL A 80 -12.75 2.43 -9.43
C VAL A 80 -12.76 0.91 -9.26
N GLN A 81 -11.80 0.40 -8.49
CA GLN A 81 -11.77 -1.02 -8.10
C GLN A 81 -12.99 -1.34 -7.25
N LYS A 82 -13.81 -2.25 -7.72
CA LYS A 82 -14.96 -2.73 -6.95
C LYS A 82 -14.55 -3.81 -5.96
N LEU A 83 -15.23 -3.84 -4.83
CA LEU A 83 -15.12 -4.95 -3.89
C LEU A 83 -15.58 -6.26 -4.54
N PRO A 84 -14.97 -7.40 -4.19
CA PRO A 84 -15.39 -8.69 -4.72
C PRO A 84 -16.85 -8.96 -4.33
N ARG A 85 -17.59 -9.65 -5.20
CA ARG A 85 -19.03 -9.84 -5.08
C ARG A 85 -19.46 -10.38 -3.71
N TRP A 86 -18.71 -11.33 -3.17
CA TRP A 86 -19.02 -11.96 -1.88
C TRP A 86 -18.98 -10.97 -0.70
N LEU A 87 -18.17 -9.92 -0.79
CA LEU A 87 -18.09 -8.86 0.22
C LEU A 87 -19.02 -7.68 -0.12
N ARG A 88 -19.09 -7.32 -1.40
CA ARG A 88 -19.89 -6.18 -1.87
C ARG A 88 -21.37 -6.36 -1.62
N GLN A 89 -21.92 -7.54 -1.89
CA GLN A 89 -23.37 -7.79 -1.76
C GLN A 89 -23.87 -7.63 -0.32
N PRO A 90 -23.27 -8.25 0.72
CA PRO A 90 -23.67 -8.02 2.10
C PRO A 90 -23.55 -6.55 2.52
N LEU A 91 -22.49 -5.86 2.12
CA LEU A 91 -22.32 -4.44 2.42
C LEU A 91 -23.38 -3.56 1.77
N VAL A 92 -23.72 -3.83 0.51
CA VAL A 92 -24.83 -3.11 -0.16
C VAL A 92 -26.16 -3.35 0.55
N HIS A 93 -26.40 -4.57 1.04
CA HIS A 93 -27.61 -4.86 1.80
C HIS A 93 -27.65 -4.10 3.13
N ALA A 94 -26.50 -4.00 3.82
CA ALA A 94 -26.41 -3.35 5.13
C ALA A 94 -26.35 -1.82 5.06
N CYS A 95 -25.61 -1.26 4.10
CA CYS A 95 -25.27 0.16 4.08
C CYS A 95 -25.82 0.92 2.86
N GLY A 96 -26.39 0.22 1.88
CA GLY A 96 -26.84 0.82 0.62
C GLY A 96 -25.74 0.92 -0.44
N ARG A 97 -26.17 1.14 -1.69
CA ARG A 97 -25.27 1.16 -2.87
C ARG A 97 -24.33 2.37 -2.86
N ASP A 98 -24.84 3.53 -2.45
CA ASP A 98 -24.08 4.79 -2.49
C ASP A 98 -22.95 4.78 -1.44
N ALA A 99 -23.22 4.27 -0.24
CA ALA A 99 -22.22 4.11 0.79
C ALA A 99 -21.09 3.15 0.35
N VAL A 100 -21.44 2.03 -0.29
CA VAL A 100 -20.43 1.09 -0.79
C VAL A 100 -19.63 1.69 -1.95
N ALA A 101 -20.28 2.46 -2.84
CA ALA A 101 -19.57 3.17 -3.91
C ALA A 101 -18.59 4.22 -3.36
N ALA A 102 -18.98 4.95 -2.29
CA ALA A 102 -18.10 5.89 -1.61
C ALA A 102 -16.90 5.18 -0.95
N ILE A 103 -17.10 4.02 -0.32
CA ILE A 103 -16.03 3.18 0.23
C ILE A 103 -15.06 2.75 -0.89
N GLU A 104 -15.60 2.24 -2.00
CA GLU A 104 -14.80 1.81 -3.16
C GLU A 104 -13.96 2.98 -3.72
N ALA A 105 -14.54 4.17 -3.82
CA ALA A 105 -13.85 5.38 -4.29
C ALA A 105 -12.69 5.79 -3.37
N VAL A 106 -12.90 5.78 -2.05
CA VAL A 106 -11.85 6.09 -1.07
C VAL A 106 -10.72 5.05 -1.12
N GLN A 107 -11.06 3.77 -1.27
CA GLN A 107 -10.07 2.69 -1.37
C GLN A 107 -9.23 2.73 -2.66
N ALA A 108 -9.75 3.33 -3.72
CA ALA A 108 -9.01 3.50 -4.97
C ALA A 108 -7.91 4.56 -4.87
N VAL A 109 -8.06 5.52 -3.96
CA VAL A 109 -7.06 6.57 -3.74
C VAL A 109 -5.92 6.05 -2.87
N GLN A 110 -4.70 6.47 -3.20
CA GLN A 110 -3.55 6.17 -2.35
C GLN A 110 -3.67 6.95 -1.03
N PRO A 111 -3.62 6.28 0.15
CA PRO A 111 -3.74 6.97 1.43
C PRO A 111 -2.55 7.90 1.66
N PRO A 112 -2.71 9.03 2.36
CA PRO A 112 -1.59 9.87 2.76
C PRO A 112 -0.64 9.10 3.68
N LEU A 113 0.63 9.53 3.73
CA LEU A 113 1.60 8.97 4.66
C LEU A 113 1.41 9.63 6.02
N GLY A 114 1.01 8.86 7.02
CA GLY A 114 0.92 9.29 8.41
C GLY A 114 2.19 8.95 9.17
N LEU A 115 2.67 9.88 10.00
CA LEU A 115 3.84 9.71 10.86
C LEU A 115 3.49 10.02 12.31
N SER A 116 4.06 9.26 13.23
CA SER A 116 4.21 9.66 14.63
C SER A 116 5.63 10.17 14.85
N VAL A 117 5.75 11.36 15.43
CA VAL A 117 7.03 12.08 15.58
C VAL A 117 7.39 12.14 17.07
N LYS A 118 8.66 11.89 17.40
CA LYS A 118 9.18 12.07 18.75
C LYS A 118 9.18 13.56 19.11
N PRO A 119 8.89 13.93 20.35
CA PRO A 119 9.00 15.33 20.78
C PRO A 119 10.36 15.94 20.47
N GLY A 120 10.36 17.07 19.77
CA GLY A 120 11.59 17.81 19.41
C GLY A 120 12.45 17.18 18.30
N ALA A 121 12.03 16.09 17.69
CA ALA A 121 12.76 15.47 16.59
C ALA A 121 12.51 16.20 15.26
N GLU A 122 13.49 16.10 14.36
CA GLU A 122 13.33 16.53 12.98
C GLU A 122 12.31 15.61 12.26
N ALA A 123 11.45 16.23 11.48
CA ALA A 123 10.43 15.52 10.68
C ALA A 123 10.27 16.20 9.31
N PRO A 124 9.77 15.47 8.30
CA PRO A 124 9.46 16.07 7.00
C PRO A 124 8.32 17.09 7.12
N GLU A 125 8.21 17.96 6.12
CA GLU A 125 7.09 18.90 6.02
C GLU A 125 5.76 18.14 5.87
N GLY A 126 4.72 18.64 6.56
CA GLY A 126 3.41 18.03 6.54
C GLY A 126 2.36 18.79 7.34
N GLU A 127 1.15 18.29 7.28
CA GLU A 127 0.00 18.78 8.03
C GLU A 127 -0.04 18.13 9.42
N ALA A 128 0.02 18.93 10.47
CA ALA A 128 -0.20 18.44 11.84
C ALA A 128 -1.68 18.10 12.05
N LEU A 129 -1.96 16.88 12.48
CA LEU A 129 -3.32 16.43 12.73
C LEU A 129 -3.71 16.65 14.20
N PRO A 130 -5.02 16.79 14.50
CA PRO A 130 -5.49 16.93 15.90
C PRO A 130 -5.10 15.75 16.80
N THR A 131 -4.77 14.60 16.23
CA THR A 131 -4.29 13.41 16.93
C THR A 131 -2.82 13.49 17.38
N GLY A 132 -2.11 14.57 17.03
CA GLY A 132 -0.66 14.71 17.24
C GLY A 132 0.20 14.01 16.18
N SER A 133 -0.42 13.37 15.19
CA SER A 133 0.28 12.77 14.06
C SER A 133 0.58 13.81 12.98
N LEU A 134 1.58 13.55 12.14
CA LEU A 134 1.93 14.35 10.98
C LEU A 134 1.47 13.64 9.71
N ARG A 135 0.76 14.33 8.83
CA ARG A 135 0.40 13.86 7.49
C ARG A 135 1.36 14.46 6.46
N VAL A 136 2.18 13.62 5.85
CA VAL A 136 3.13 14.06 4.80
C VAL A 136 2.41 14.23 3.47
N ILE A 137 2.60 15.38 2.83
CA ILE A 137 1.91 15.76 1.58
C ILE A 137 2.67 15.20 0.38
N ASP A 138 3.97 15.43 0.32
CA ASP A 138 4.84 14.86 -0.72
C ASP A 138 5.67 13.72 -0.13
N ARG A 139 5.54 12.55 -0.74
CA ARG A 139 6.04 11.33 -0.09
C ARG A 139 7.35 10.86 -0.62
N GLY A 140 7.90 11.25 -1.64
CA GLY A 140 9.12 10.68 -2.16
C GLY A 140 9.41 9.24 -1.65
N GLN A 141 10.63 8.86 -1.56
CA GLN A 141 11.07 7.63 -0.90
C GLN A 141 11.15 7.88 0.62
N VAL A 142 10.42 7.09 1.42
CA VAL A 142 10.31 7.27 2.89
C VAL A 142 11.69 7.32 3.58
N SER A 143 12.63 6.49 3.13
CA SER A 143 13.99 6.44 3.69
C SER A 143 14.85 7.67 3.41
N THR A 144 14.43 8.55 2.49
CA THR A 144 15.15 9.79 2.19
C THR A 144 14.55 11.02 2.88
N LEU A 145 13.45 10.85 3.59
CA LEU A 145 12.80 11.95 4.30
C LEU A 145 13.62 12.41 5.51
N PRO A 146 13.62 13.73 5.81
CA PRO A 146 14.33 14.29 6.98
C PRO A 146 13.97 13.57 8.28
N GLY A 147 14.96 13.27 9.13
CA GLY A 147 14.78 12.60 10.41
C GLY A 147 14.61 11.07 10.36
N PHE A 148 14.59 10.45 9.17
CA PHE A 148 14.46 8.99 9.05
C PHE A 148 15.65 8.25 9.67
N GLU A 149 16.86 8.56 9.27
CA GLU A 149 18.10 7.95 9.75
C GLU A 149 18.30 8.12 11.28
N ALA A 150 17.89 9.27 11.80
CA ALA A 150 17.93 9.55 13.23
C ALA A 150 16.84 8.83 14.03
N GLY A 151 15.89 8.14 13.35
CA GLY A 151 14.74 7.51 13.97
C GLY A 151 13.87 8.51 14.74
N GLY A 152 13.76 9.74 14.25
CA GLY A 152 12.98 10.82 14.85
C GLY A 152 11.47 10.59 14.76
N TRP A 153 11.04 9.73 13.86
CA TRP A 153 9.63 9.40 13.60
C TRP A 153 9.50 7.99 13.01
N TRP A 154 8.28 7.51 12.93
CA TRP A 154 7.92 6.23 12.28
C TRP A 154 6.58 6.35 11.57
N VAL A 155 6.37 5.47 10.58
CA VAL A 155 5.09 5.40 9.85
C VAL A 155 4.02 4.82 10.76
N GLN A 156 2.96 5.58 10.98
CA GLN A 156 1.82 5.17 11.78
C GLN A 156 0.55 5.90 11.33
N ASP A 157 -0.54 5.17 11.17
CA ASP A 157 -1.85 5.77 10.91
C ASP A 157 -2.33 6.57 12.12
N ALA A 158 -2.93 7.75 11.86
CA ALA A 158 -3.37 8.66 12.90
C ALA A 158 -4.42 8.04 13.84
N ALA A 159 -5.32 7.19 13.32
CA ALA A 159 -6.29 6.49 14.16
C ALA A 159 -5.61 5.43 15.05
N ALA A 160 -4.60 4.72 14.52
CA ALA A 160 -3.81 3.78 15.30
C ALA A 160 -2.99 4.47 16.42
N ALA A 161 -2.57 5.71 16.18
CA ALA A 161 -1.82 6.51 17.16
C ALA A 161 -2.66 6.96 18.35
N LEU A 162 -3.99 6.96 18.27
CA LEU A 162 -4.88 7.35 19.37
C LEU A 162 -4.84 6.39 20.59
N ALA A 163 -4.48 5.14 20.36
CA ALA A 163 -4.52 4.12 21.42
C ALA A 163 -3.60 4.45 22.62
N VAL A 164 -2.41 4.99 22.36
CA VAL A 164 -1.44 5.28 23.43
C VAL A 164 -1.85 6.50 24.28
N PRO A 165 -2.24 7.65 23.71
CA PRO A 165 -2.76 8.77 24.48
C PRO A 165 -3.96 8.43 25.39
N MET A 166 -4.79 7.47 25.00
CA MET A 166 -5.93 7.01 25.82
C MET A 166 -5.51 6.32 27.12
N LEU A 167 -4.25 5.87 27.24
CA LEU A 167 -3.72 5.30 28.47
C LEU A 167 -3.35 6.36 29.52
N GLY A 168 -3.36 7.66 29.14
CA GLY A 168 -2.90 8.75 29.97
C GLY A 168 -1.37 8.78 30.10
N ASP A 169 -0.87 9.24 31.25
CA ASP A 169 0.58 9.30 31.51
C ASP A 169 1.15 7.89 31.75
N VAL A 170 2.00 7.47 30.83
CA VAL A 170 2.67 6.14 30.87
C VAL A 170 4.16 6.23 31.25
N ARG A 171 4.68 7.42 31.57
CA ARG A 171 6.08 7.63 31.94
C ARG A 171 6.49 6.79 33.14
N GLY A 172 7.56 5.98 33.00
CA GLY A 172 8.05 5.07 34.00
C GLY A 172 7.12 3.89 34.33
N ARG A 173 6.03 3.73 33.59
CA ARG A 173 5.14 2.58 33.76
C ARG A 173 5.60 1.40 32.90
N ARG A 174 5.43 0.20 33.42
CA ARG A 174 5.63 -1.04 32.66
C ARG A 174 4.38 -1.31 31.82
N VAL A 175 4.53 -1.40 30.51
CA VAL A 175 3.44 -1.63 29.55
C VAL A 175 3.75 -2.85 28.71
N LEU A 176 2.78 -3.73 28.54
CA LEU A 176 2.85 -4.87 27.65
C LEU A 176 2.10 -4.55 26.34
N ASP A 177 2.82 -4.58 25.21
CA ASP A 177 2.24 -4.44 23.88
C ASP A 177 2.10 -5.84 23.26
N LEU A 178 0.87 -6.36 23.25
CA LEU A 178 0.53 -7.63 22.60
C LEU A 178 0.27 -7.39 21.11
N CYS A 179 0.82 -8.25 20.27
CA CYS A 179 0.80 -8.08 18.81
C CYS A 179 1.50 -6.78 18.35
N ALA A 180 2.69 -6.54 18.87
CA ALA A 180 3.42 -5.28 18.71
C ALA A 180 3.82 -4.96 17.26
N ALA A 181 4.11 -5.97 16.45
CA ALA A 181 4.57 -5.76 15.07
C ALA A 181 3.55 -4.95 14.23
N PRO A 182 4.00 -3.99 13.41
CA PRO A 182 5.38 -3.58 13.09
C PRO A 182 6.02 -2.59 14.09
N GLY A 183 5.45 -2.37 15.25
CA GLY A 183 6.05 -1.60 16.34
C GLY A 183 5.52 -0.17 16.54
N GLY A 184 4.50 0.26 15.78
CA GLY A 184 4.03 1.64 15.83
C GLY A 184 3.60 2.09 17.23
N LYS A 185 2.83 1.29 17.96
CA LYS A 185 2.41 1.59 19.34
C LYS A 185 3.53 1.39 20.36
N THR A 186 4.37 0.36 20.16
CA THR A 186 5.57 0.13 20.96
C THR A 186 6.50 1.35 20.93
N LEU A 187 6.80 1.89 19.74
CA LEU A 187 7.63 3.08 19.56
C LEU A 187 6.99 4.32 20.21
N GLN A 188 5.68 4.45 20.11
CA GLN A 188 4.94 5.56 20.71
C GLN A 188 4.97 5.48 22.24
N LEU A 189 4.80 4.31 22.83
CA LEU A 189 4.92 4.06 24.27
C LEU A 189 6.33 4.36 24.78
N ALA A 190 7.35 3.86 24.06
CA ALA A 190 8.75 4.11 24.41
C ALA A 190 9.10 5.60 24.31
N ALA A 191 8.64 6.30 23.27
CA ALA A 191 8.81 7.74 23.11
C ALA A 191 8.10 8.56 24.22
N ALA A 192 7.00 8.01 24.79
CA ALA A 192 6.32 8.58 25.93
C ALA A 192 6.97 8.24 27.29
N GLY A 193 8.08 7.48 27.29
CA GLY A 193 8.86 7.14 28.48
C GLY A 193 8.36 5.91 29.25
N ALA A 194 7.59 5.02 28.63
CA ALA A 194 7.20 3.76 29.22
C ALA A 194 8.30 2.70 29.14
N GLU A 195 8.33 1.75 30.08
CA GLU A 195 9.10 0.50 30.01
C GLU A 195 8.25 -0.54 29.24
N VAL A 196 8.55 -0.75 27.95
CA VAL A 196 7.69 -1.56 27.08
C VAL A 196 8.23 -2.97 26.93
N THR A 197 7.37 -3.95 27.17
CA THR A 197 7.57 -5.34 26.74
C THR A 197 6.71 -5.58 25.50
N ALA A 198 7.33 -5.89 24.36
CA ALA A 198 6.67 -6.14 23.09
C ALA A 198 6.65 -7.63 22.76
N VAL A 199 5.47 -8.16 22.33
CA VAL A 199 5.27 -9.58 22.00
C VAL A 199 4.59 -9.71 20.63
#